data_ae7fb0d9c84a7163c463b726d70b5843
#
_entry.id   ae7fb0d9c84a7163c463b726d70b5843
#
_cell.length_a   1.000
_cell.length_b   1.000
_cell.length_c   1.000
_cell.angle_alpha   90.00
_cell.angle_beta   90.00
_cell.angle_gamma   90.00
#
_symmetry.space_group_name_H-M   'P 1'
#
loop_
_entity.id
_entity.type
_entity.pdbx_description
1 polymer ?
#
loop_
_entity_poly.entity_id
_entity_poly.type
_entity_poly.pdbx_seq_one_letter_code
_entity_poly.pdbx_strand_id
1 'polypeptide(L)'
;MYTQNIKDGLLRSIEAENLSIPLDPANRHYQEVLDAIIAEGADCFDGDIPADLQAAADEKQFNQQLAAYRTATARLAQYIVSVGRAEVREMQTTGEQVFNEETMEMEDVMHEVIVQTAIEPLEPTVTRMVYSEGDPMAEPVEETIENPLITADVAERAEAQAVVDGTPAAVVEAA
;
A
#
# COMPACT_ATOMS: atom_id res chain seq x y z
N MET A 1 -14.95 5.37 26.78
CA MET A 1 -14.34 6.59 27.34
C MET A 1 -13.18 6.16 28.22
N TYR A 2 -12.02 6.77 28.04
CA TYR A 2 -10.80 6.42 28.75
C TYR A 2 -10.50 7.42 29.84
N THR A 3 -9.88 6.96 30.95
CA THR A 3 -9.43 7.79 32.06
C THR A 3 -7.96 7.55 32.35
N GLN A 4 -7.32 8.54 32.99
CA GLN A 4 -5.91 8.48 33.34
C GLN A 4 -5.75 7.91 34.76
N ASN A 5 -4.83 6.97 34.93
CA ASN A 5 -4.34 6.56 36.25
C ASN A 5 -2.96 7.21 36.48
N ILE A 6 -2.96 8.31 37.26
CA ILE A 6 -1.75 9.06 37.58
C ILE A 6 -1.32 8.74 39.01
N LYS A 7 -0.05 8.35 39.16
CA LYS A 7 0.57 8.16 40.49
C LYS A 7 1.91 8.90 40.52
N ASP A 8 2.09 9.68 41.58
CA ASP A 8 3.31 10.51 41.77
C ASP A 8 3.57 11.49 40.61
N GLY A 9 2.50 12.02 39.97
CA GLY A 9 2.58 12.91 38.80
C GLY A 9 2.94 12.24 37.48
N LEU A 10 3.02 10.89 37.45
CA LEU A 10 3.32 10.13 36.26
C LEU A 10 2.12 9.27 35.84
N LEU A 11 1.81 9.26 34.55
CA LEU A 11 0.84 8.34 33.97
C LEU A 11 1.35 6.90 34.15
N ARG A 12 0.55 6.03 34.75
CA ARG A 12 0.90 4.63 35.02
C ARG A 12 0.14 3.66 34.15
N SER A 13 -1.14 3.93 33.95
CA SER A 13 -2.01 3.14 33.08
C SER A 13 -3.16 4.00 32.59
N ILE A 14 -3.87 3.48 31.61
CA ILE A 14 -5.13 4.04 31.12
C ILE A 14 -6.22 3.10 31.59
N GLU A 15 -7.33 3.64 32.08
CA GLU A 15 -8.45 2.85 32.55
C GLU A 15 -9.65 3.00 31.62
N ALA A 16 -10.26 1.88 31.25
CA ALA A 16 -11.48 1.81 30.48
C ALA A 16 -12.44 0.82 31.16
N GLU A 17 -13.59 1.30 31.60
CA GLU A 17 -14.59 0.52 32.35
C GLU A 17 -13.97 -0.23 33.56
N ASN A 18 -13.67 -1.51 33.40
CA ASN A 18 -13.06 -2.36 34.44
C ASN A 18 -11.65 -2.86 34.04
N LEU A 19 -11.03 -2.24 33.07
CA LEU A 19 -9.73 -2.66 32.50
C LEU A 19 -8.67 -1.60 32.78
N SER A 20 -7.55 -2.01 33.38
CA SER A 20 -6.35 -1.18 33.50
C SER A 20 -5.38 -1.55 32.38
N ILE A 21 -5.13 -0.60 31.48
CA ILE A 21 -4.36 -0.78 30.25
C ILE A 21 -2.93 -0.28 30.51
N PRO A 22 -1.91 -1.14 30.47
CA PRO A 22 -0.53 -0.73 30.62
C PRO A 22 -0.06 0.10 29.43
N LEU A 23 0.90 1.01 29.66
CA LEU A 23 1.53 1.85 28.62
C LEU A 23 2.60 1.04 27.88
N ASP A 24 2.21 -0.05 27.26
CA ASP A 24 3.09 -0.94 26.50
C ASP A 24 2.69 -0.92 25.01
N PRO A 25 3.56 -0.45 24.10
CA PRO A 25 3.27 -0.43 22.67
C PRO A 25 2.91 -1.81 22.09
N ALA A 26 3.36 -2.91 22.69
CA ALA A 26 2.98 -4.27 22.27
C ALA A 26 1.59 -4.70 22.79
N ASN A 27 0.98 -3.95 23.71
CA ASN A 27 -0.33 -4.27 24.26
C ASN A 27 -1.44 -3.86 23.28
N ARG A 28 -2.30 -4.82 22.92
CA ARG A 28 -3.42 -4.60 21.99
C ARG A 28 -4.35 -3.47 22.44
N HIS A 29 -4.73 -3.46 23.72
CA HIS A 29 -5.64 -2.43 24.22
C HIS A 29 -5.00 -1.04 24.24
N TYR A 30 -3.69 -0.95 24.46
CA TYR A 30 -2.96 0.31 24.29
C TYR A 30 -3.03 0.81 22.85
N GLN A 31 -2.90 -0.09 21.88
CA GLN A 31 -3.06 0.26 20.46
C GLN A 31 -4.49 0.72 20.13
N GLU A 32 -5.50 0.11 20.73
CA GLU A 32 -6.90 0.53 20.59
C GLU A 32 -7.15 1.94 21.18
N VAL A 33 -6.48 2.29 22.29
CA VAL A 33 -6.52 3.66 22.83
C VAL A 33 -5.92 4.66 21.86
N LEU A 34 -4.76 4.36 21.29
CA LEU A 34 -4.13 5.25 20.28
C LEU A 34 -5.02 5.42 19.06
N ASP A 35 -5.68 4.35 18.58
CA ASP A 35 -6.62 4.43 17.47
C ASP A 35 -7.85 5.29 17.81
N ALA A 36 -8.35 5.21 19.03
CA ALA A 36 -9.44 6.07 19.49
C ALA A 36 -9.02 7.55 19.55
N ILE A 37 -7.80 7.84 20.06
CA ILE A 37 -7.26 9.21 20.05
C ILE A 37 -7.13 9.76 18.61
N ILE A 38 -6.67 8.95 17.68
CA ILE A 38 -6.53 9.34 16.25
C ILE A 38 -7.91 9.63 15.64
N ALA A 39 -8.93 8.83 15.96
CA ALA A 39 -10.26 8.92 15.38
C ALA A 39 -11.15 10.00 16.00
N GLU A 40 -11.13 10.12 17.31
CA GLU A 40 -12.09 10.89 18.11
C GLU A 40 -11.44 12.09 18.84
N GLY A 41 -10.10 12.12 18.92
CA GLY A 41 -9.38 13.16 19.63
C GLY A 41 -9.73 13.18 21.14
N ALA A 42 -9.94 14.38 21.68
CA ALA A 42 -10.24 14.57 23.10
C ALA A 42 -11.57 13.91 23.55
N ASP A 43 -12.49 13.64 22.63
CA ASP A 43 -13.81 13.10 22.95
C ASP A 43 -13.76 11.65 23.49
N CYS A 44 -12.67 10.93 23.22
CA CYS A 44 -12.48 9.57 23.74
C CYS A 44 -11.98 9.53 25.20
N PHE A 45 -11.52 10.67 25.76
CA PHE A 45 -10.94 10.79 27.10
C PHE A 45 -11.83 11.57 28.07
N ASP A 46 -11.79 11.19 29.36
CA ASP A 46 -12.34 12.01 30.44
C ASP A 46 -11.24 12.95 30.95
N GLY A 47 -11.27 14.19 30.44
CA GLY A 47 -10.25 15.21 30.66
C GLY A 47 -9.25 15.33 29.48
N ASP A 48 -8.14 15.99 29.74
CA ASP A 48 -7.11 16.23 28.71
C ASP A 48 -6.34 14.94 28.40
N ILE A 49 -6.02 14.72 27.13
CA ILE A 49 -5.15 13.61 26.70
C ILE A 49 -3.72 13.90 27.21
N PRO A 50 -3.06 12.96 27.92
CA PRO A 50 -1.66 13.12 28.29
C PRO A 50 -0.76 13.39 27.09
N ALA A 51 0.18 14.31 27.22
CA ALA A 51 1.07 14.70 26.12
C ALA A 51 1.85 13.52 25.51
N ASP A 52 2.27 12.57 26.36
CA ASP A 52 2.98 11.37 25.90
C ASP A 52 2.07 10.43 25.08
N LEU A 53 0.79 10.34 25.43
CA LEU A 53 -0.19 9.58 24.64
C LEU A 53 -0.53 10.26 23.32
N GLN A 54 -0.69 11.59 23.36
CA GLN A 54 -0.91 12.35 22.13
C GLN A 54 0.27 12.18 21.17
N ALA A 55 1.50 12.32 21.67
CA ALA A 55 2.69 12.11 20.86
C ALA A 55 2.78 10.70 20.28
N ALA A 56 2.43 9.68 21.06
CA ALA A 56 2.41 8.28 20.58
C ALA A 56 1.30 8.05 19.53
N ALA A 57 0.14 8.70 19.67
CA ALA A 57 -0.93 8.65 18.68
C ALA A 57 -0.52 9.36 17.38
N ASP A 58 0.11 10.53 17.48
CA ASP A 58 0.61 11.30 16.34
C ASP A 58 1.68 10.50 15.57
N GLU A 59 2.62 9.86 16.27
CA GLU A 59 3.64 8.98 15.67
C GLU A 59 2.99 7.78 14.96
N LYS A 60 2.01 7.13 15.60
CA LYS A 60 1.27 6.02 14.99
C LYS A 60 0.55 6.47 13.73
N GLN A 61 -0.15 7.59 13.77
CA GLN A 61 -0.86 8.17 12.63
C GLN A 61 0.11 8.47 11.47
N PHE A 62 1.25 9.09 11.78
CA PHE A 62 2.29 9.38 10.79
C PHE A 62 2.80 8.09 10.11
N ASN A 63 3.10 7.06 10.89
CA ASN A 63 3.56 5.77 10.37
C ASN A 63 2.50 5.06 9.50
N GLN A 64 1.22 5.15 9.88
CA GLN A 64 0.11 4.63 9.08
C GLN A 64 0.00 5.36 7.73
N GLN A 65 0.07 6.69 7.74
CA GLN A 65 0.04 7.52 6.53
C GLN A 65 1.24 7.24 5.63
N LEU A 66 2.44 7.09 6.19
CA LEU A 66 3.65 6.74 5.44
C LEU A 66 3.54 5.37 4.78
N ALA A 67 3.03 4.37 5.49
CA ALA A 67 2.80 3.03 4.94
C ALA A 67 1.74 3.06 3.81
N ALA A 68 0.65 3.78 4.00
CA ALA A 68 -0.39 3.96 2.99
C ALA A 68 0.15 4.66 1.73
N TYR A 69 0.93 5.74 1.90
CA TYR A 69 1.56 6.46 0.79
C TYR A 69 2.52 5.57 -0.01
N ARG A 70 3.39 4.82 0.68
CA ARG A 70 4.31 3.87 0.01
C ARG A 70 3.57 2.78 -0.76
N THR A 71 2.49 2.26 -0.20
CA THR A 71 1.64 1.26 -0.87
C THR A 71 0.96 1.86 -2.11
N ALA A 72 0.41 3.07 -1.99
CA ALA A 72 -0.25 3.75 -3.08
C ALA A 72 0.72 4.10 -4.22
N THR A 73 1.91 4.63 -3.90
CA THR A 73 2.94 4.95 -4.91
C THR A 73 3.46 3.69 -5.59
N ALA A 74 3.66 2.60 -4.85
CA ALA A 74 4.04 1.31 -5.44
C ALA A 74 2.94 0.77 -6.38
N ARG A 75 1.66 0.95 -6.04
CA ARG A 75 0.53 0.56 -6.91
C ARG A 75 0.50 1.39 -8.19
N LEU A 76 0.72 2.69 -8.10
CA LEU A 76 0.76 3.59 -9.26
C LEU A 76 1.95 3.31 -10.18
N ALA A 77 3.09 2.85 -9.62
CA ALA A 77 4.27 2.48 -10.37
C ALA A 77 4.13 1.17 -11.17
N GLN A 78 3.12 0.33 -10.87
CA GLN A 78 2.84 -0.87 -11.65
C GLN A 78 2.37 -0.52 -13.06
N TYR A 79 2.52 -1.46 -14.01
CA TYR A 79 1.99 -1.27 -15.37
C TYR A 79 0.46 -1.19 -15.37
N ILE A 80 -0.08 -0.45 -16.34
CA ILE A 80 -1.52 -0.34 -16.55
C ILE A 80 -1.98 -1.52 -17.39
N VAL A 81 -2.92 -2.32 -16.93
CA VAL A 81 -3.32 -3.57 -17.58
C VAL A 81 -3.92 -3.37 -18.98
N SER A 82 -4.56 -2.23 -19.22
CA SER A 82 -5.07 -1.86 -20.55
C SER A 82 -4.00 -1.38 -21.53
N VAL A 83 -2.79 -1.06 -21.05
CA VAL A 83 -1.66 -0.60 -21.85
C VAL A 83 -0.60 -1.69 -22.00
N GLY A 84 -0.50 -2.58 -21.01
CA GLY A 84 0.57 -3.55 -20.92
C GLY A 84 1.92 -2.92 -20.58
N ARG A 85 3.01 -3.61 -20.87
CA ARG A 85 4.36 -3.07 -20.74
C ARG A 85 5.29 -3.68 -21.79
N ALA A 86 6.25 -2.87 -22.25
CA ALA A 86 7.28 -3.33 -23.18
C ALA A 86 8.34 -4.19 -22.46
N GLU A 87 8.99 -5.05 -23.25
CA GLU A 87 10.22 -5.73 -22.82
C GLU A 87 11.35 -4.70 -22.66
N VAL A 88 12.10 -4.82 -21.58
CA VAL A 88 13.32 -4.03 -21.36
C VAL A 88 14.50 -4.98 -21.26
N ARG A 89 15.55 -4.68 -22.03
CA ARG A 89 16.81 -5.41 -22.02
C ARG A 89 17.92 -4.47 -21.59
N GLU A 90 18.84 -4.97 -20.80
CA GLU A 90 20.02 -4.22 -20.35
C GLU A 90 21.27 -5.02 -20.61
N MET A 91 22.34 -4.31 -20.91
CA MET A 91 23.67 -4.92 -21.01
C MET A 91 24.25 -5.08 -19.62
N GLN A 92 24.58 -6.30 -19.25
CA GLN A 92 25.20 -6.63 -17.96
C GLN A 92 26.52 -7.34 -18.18
N THR A 93 27.48 -7.11 -17.26
CA THR A 93 28.77 -7.80 -17.31
C THR A 93 28.60 -9.26 -16.90
N THR A 94 29.24 -10.18 -17.61
CA THR A 94 29.27 -11.60 -17.23
C THR A 94 30.19 -11.89 -16.03
N GLY A 95 31.05 -10.94 -15.67
CA GLY A 95 32.18 -11.13 -14.76
C GLY A 95 33.38 -11.79 -15.43
N GLU A 96 33.29 -12.11 -16.73
CA GLU A 96 34.39 -12.56 -17.54
C GLU A 96 35.08 -11.37 -18.23
N GLN A 97 36.38 -11.45 -18.41
CA GLN A 97 37.15 -10.44 -19.12
C GLN A 97 37.84 -11.07 -20.32
N VAL A 98 37.84 -10.35 -21.43
CA VAL A 98 38.56 -10.72 -22.65
C VAL A 98 39.61 -9.67 -22.95
N PHE A 99 40.81 -10.14 -23.31
CA PHE A 99 41.90 -9.26 -23.72
C PHE A 99 41.61 -8.69 -25.09
N ASN A 100 41.50 -7.37 -25.20
CA ASN A 100 41.36 -6.67 -26.45
C ASN A 100 42.76 -6.34 -27.01
N GLU A 101 43.12 -6.99 -28.10
CA GLU A 101 44.47 -6.81 -28.76
C GLU A 101 44.63 -5.41 -29.36
N GLU A 102 43.55 -4.72 -29.70
CA GLU A 102 43.64 -3.38 -30.31
C GLU A 102 43.88 -2.30 -29.25
N THR A 103 43.23 -2.43 -28.06
CA THR A 103 43.38 -1.47 -26.95
C THR A 103 44.47 -1.89 -25.99
N MET A 104 44.95 -3.15 -26.04
CA MET A 104 45.89 -3.77 -25.12
C MET A 104 45.40 -3.80 -23.67
N GLU A 105 44.05 -3.82 -23.48
CA GLU A 105 43.38 -3.81 -22.18
C GLU A 105 42.47 -5.02 -22.02
N MET A 106 42.14 -5.36 -20.75
CA MET A 106 41.13 -6.34 -20.42
C MET A 106 39.77 -5.64 -20.43
N GLU A 107 38.86 -6.15 -21.23
CA GLU A 107 37.51 -5.61 -21.35
C GLU A 107 36.50 -6.61 -20.77
N ASP A 108 35.50 -6.09 -20.06
CA ASP A 108 34.43 -6.91 -19.52
C ASP A 108 33.51 -7.42 -20.63
N VAL A 109 33.22 -8.70 -20.61
CA VAL A 109 32.24 -9.29 -21.53
C VAL A 109 30.84 -8.87 -21.10
N MET A 110 30.16 -8.18 -22.02
CA MET A 110 28.78 -7.73 -21.83
C MET A 110 27.82 -8.66 -22.55
N HIS A 111 26.70 -8.96 -21.94
CA HIS A 111 25.62 -9.67 -22.57
C HIS A 111 24.26 -8.98 -22.30
N GLU A 112 23.33 -9.19 -23.21
CA GLU A 112 22.00 -8.65 -23.10
C GLU A 112 21.12 -9.53 -22.21
N VAL A 113 20.54 -8.94 -21.17
CA VAL A 113 19.64 -9.61 -20.23
C VAL A 113 18.27 -8.96 -20.26
N ILE A 114 17.22 -9.77 -20.32
CA ILE A 114 15.85 -9.28 -20.16
C ILE A 114 15.62 -8.99 -18.68
N VAL A 115 15.60 -7.70 -18.32
CA VAL A 115 15.32 -7.24 -16.96
C VAL A 115 13.82 -7.04 -16.70
N GLN A 116 13.04 -6.92 -17.76
CA GLN A 116 11.59 -6.83 -17.71
C GLN A 116 10.98 -7.55 -18.91
N THR A 117 10.11 -8.52 -18.66
CA THR A 117 9.37 -9.20 -19.72
C THR A 117 8.21 -8.36 -20.23
N ALA A 118 7.93 -8.44 -21.54
CA ALA A 118 6.75 -7.84 -22.14
C ALA A 118 5.47 -8.43 -21.53
N ILE A 119 4.45 -7.58 -21.38
CA ILE A 119 3.08 -8.00 -21.06
C ILE A 119 2.16 -7.31 -22.06
N GLU A 120 1.38 -8.09 -22.77
CA GLU A 120 0.41 -7.56 -23.71
C GLU A 120 -0.73 -6.84 -22.98
N PRO A 121 -1.28 -5.74 -23.57
CA PRO A 121 -2.45 -5.08 -23.02
C PRO A 121 -3.66 -6.01 -23.05
N LEU A 122 -4.52 -5.89 -22.04
CA LEU A 122 -5.78 -6.60 -22.03
C LEU A 122 -6.77 -5.95 -23.00
N GLU A 123 -7.55 -6.81 -23.66
CA GLU A 123 -8.65 -6.33 -24.51
C GLU A 123 -9.70 -5.58 -23.67
N PRO A 124 -10.25 -4.47 -24.19
CA PRO A 124 -11.17 -3.60 -23.44
C PRO A 124 -12.50 -4.29 -23.11
N THR A 125 -12.89 -5.31 -23.87
CA THR A 125 -14.11 -6.07 -23.68
C THR A 125 -13.82 -7.57 -23.64
N VAL A 126 -14.67 -8.30 -22.96
CA VAL A 126 -14.68 -9.77 -22.94
C VAL A 126 -16.06 -10.30 -23.27
N THR A 127 -16.11 -11.40 -24.02
CA THR A 127 -17.36 -12.08 -24.33
C THR A 127 -17.59 -13.21 -23.34
N ARG A 128 -18.78 -13.26 -22.75
CA ARG A 128 -19.23 -14.36 -21.89
C ARG A 128 -20.52 -14.98 -22.39
N MET A 129 -20.70 -16.26 -22.07
CA MET A 129 -21.95 -16.97 -22.33
C MET A 129 -22.90 -16.75 -21.15
N VAL A 130 -24.06 -16.23 -21.41
CA VAL A 130 -25.12 -16.03 -20.40
C VAL A 130 -26.21 -17.08 -20.60
N TYR A 131 -26.47 -17.82 -19.55
CA TYR A 131 -27.53 -18.82 -19.50
C TYR A 131 -28.79 -18.21 -18.89
N SER A 132 -29.95 -18.51 -19.46
CA SER A 132 -31.23 -18.02 -18.93
C SER A 132 -31.51 -18.61 -17.55
N GLU A 133 -31.78 -17.77 -16.56
CA GLU A 133 -32.27 -18.22 -15.26
C GLU A 133 -33.70 -18.73 -15.41
N GLY A 134 -33.90 -20.02 -15.23
CA GLY A 134 -35.24 -20.66 -15.23
C GLY A 134 -35.56 -21.51 -16.45
N ASP A 135 -34.76 -21.50 -17.50
CA ASP A 135 -34.85 -22.45 -18.61
C ASP A 135 -33.49 -23.11 -18.89
N PRO A 136 -33.23 -24.31 -18.30
CA PRO A 136 -31.96 -24.99 -18.49
C PRO A 136 -31.79 -25.56 -19.92
N MET A 137 -32.81 -25.48 -20.76
CA MET A 137 -32.75 -25.91 -22.16
C MET A 137 -32.61 -24.72 -23.13
N ALA A 138 -32.61 -23.48 -22.64
CA ALA A 138 -32.38 -22.35 -23.48
C ALA A 138 -30.92 -22.30 -23.95
N GLU A 139 -30.70 -21.98 -25.23
CA GLU A 139 -29.38 -21.77 -25.76
C GLU A 139 -28.74 -20.55 -25.06
N PRO A 140 -27.45 -20.66 -24.63
CA PRO A 140 -26.75 -19.54 -24.05
C PRO A 140 -26.57 -18.40 -25.08
N VAL A 141 -26.69 -17.18 -24.61
CA VAL A 141 -26.50 -15.97 -25.41
C VAL A 141 -25.12 -15.39 -25.17
N GLU A 142 -24.40 -15.03 -26.23
CA GLU A 142 -23.14 -14.30 -26.11
C GLU A 142 -23.43 -12.84 -25.68
N GLU A 143 -22.80 -12.45 -24.59
CA GLU A 143 -22.83 -11.06 -24.10
C GLU A 143 -21.40 -10.50 -24.07
N THR A 144 -21.20 -9.35 -24.70
CA THR A 144 -19.96 -8.61 -24.63
C THR A 144 -20.04 -7.58 -23.51
N ILE A 145 -19.16 -7.68 -22.56
CA ILE A 145 -19.07 -6.77 -21.41
C ILE A 145 -17.70 -6.09 -21.35
N GLU A 146 -17.62 -4.98 -20.64
CA GLU A 146 -16.33 -4.36 -20.31
C GLU A 146 -15.46 -5.36 -19.53
N ASN A 147 -14.14 -5.35 -19.81
CA ASN A 147 -13.22 -6.26 -19.15
C ASN A 147 -13.12 -5.90 -17.65
N PRO A 148 -13.57 -6.78 -16.74
CA PRO A 148 -13.62 -6.48 -15.31
C PRO A 148 -12.22 -6.25 -14.70
N LEU A 149 -11.17 -6.79 -15.30
CA LEU A 149 -9.80 -6.57 -14.82
C LEU A 149 -9.33 -5.14 -15.13
N ILE A 150 -9.73 -4.57 -16.27
CA ILE A 150 -9.43 -3.17 -16.60
C ILE A 150 -10.22 -2.25 -15.68
N THR A 151 -11.50 -2.53 -15.47
CA THR A 151 -12.34 -1.73 -14.56
C THR A 151 -11.79 -1.74 -13.13
N ALA A 152 -11.36 -2.90 -12.64
CA ALA A 152 -10.73 -3.03 -11.33
C ALA A 152 -9.40 -2.26 -11.23
N ASP A 153 -8.51 -2.37 -12.24
CA ASP A 153 -7.24 -1.62 -12.27
C ASP A 153 -7.46 -0.11 -12.24
N VAL A 154 -8.43 0.39 -12.98
CA VAL A 154 -8.79 1.82 -12.99
C VAL A 154 -9.29 2.28 -11.62
N ALA A 155 -10.15 1.49 -10.98
CA ALA A 155 -10.67 1.82 -9.65
C ALA A 155 -9.55 1.82 -8.60
N GLU A 156 -8.73 0.79 -8.54
CA GLU A 156 -7.60 0.70 -7.59
C GLU A 156 -6.58 1.82 -7.77
N ARG A 157 -6.31 2.23 -9.03
CA ARG A 157 -5.42 3.37 -9.31
C ARG A 157 -6.03 4.69 -8.87
N ALA A 158 -7.34 4.87 -9.06
CA ALA A 158 -8.03 6.07 -8.60
C ALA A 158 -7.98 6.17 -7.06
N GLU A 159 -8.18 5.07 -6.34
CA GLU A 159 -8.02 5.00 -4.88
C GLU A 159 -6.57 5.31 -4.45
N ALA A 160 -5.59 4.70 -5.11
CA ALA A 160 -4.18 4.97 -4.82
C ALA A 160 -3.81 6.44 -5.07
N GLN A 161 -4.30 7.03 -6.17
CA GLN A 161 -4.08 8.45 -6.46
C GLN A 161 -4.72 9.35 -5.40
N ALA A 162 -5.92 9.03 -4.94
CA ALA A 162 -6.58 9.80 -3.87
C ALA A 162 -5.77 9.75 -2.55
N VAL A 163 -5.15 8.61 -2.22
CA VAL A 163 -4.24 8.52 -1.07
C VAL A 163 -3.02 9.41 -1.25
N VAL A 164 -2.37 9.39 -2.42
CA VAL A 164 -1.21 10.23 -2.71
C VAL A 164 -1.56 11.71 -2.62
N ASP A 165 -2.67 12.12 -3.24
CA ASP A 165 -3.12 13.53 -3.27
C ASP A 165 -3.55 14.04 -1.88
N GLY A 166 -4.07 13.15 -1.02
CA GLY A 166 -4.48 13.47 0.35
C GLY A 166 -3.36 13.38 1.39
N THR A 167 -2.16 12.95 1.01
CA THR A 167 -1.06 12.73 1.96
C THR A 167 -0.39 14.05 2.35
N PRO A 168 -0.18 14.32 3.68
CA PRO A 168 0.49 15.52 4.15
C PRO A 168 1.94 15.63 3.64
N ALA A 169 2.40 16.87 3.36
CA ALA A 169 3.74 17.13 2.83
C ALA A 169 4.87 16.52 3.69
N ALA A 170 4.76 16.58 5.02
CA ALA A 170 5.75 15.98 5.93
C ALA A 170 5.89 14.47 5.77
N VAL A 171 4.81 13.77 5.39
CA VAL A 171 4.83 12.32 5.13
C VAL A 171 5.48 12.04 3.77
N VAL A 172 5.18 12.87 2.76
CA VAL A 172 5.79 12.75 1.42
C VAL A 172 7.31 12.95 1.49
N GLU A 173 7.78 13.94 2.29
CA GLU A 173 9.21 14.20 2.47
C GLU A 173 9.96 13.07 3.19
N ALA A 174 9.26 12.26 4.00
CA ALA A 174 9.82 11.14 4.74
C ALA A 174 9.79 9.80 3.99
N ALA A 175 9.11 9.75 2.84
CA ALA A 175 8.89 8.51 2.08
C ALA A 175 10.07 8.15 1.19
#